data_cc83466d8362a2d6f4d42d5490325bd5
#
_entry.id   cc83466d8362a2d6f4d42d5490325bd5
#
_cell.length_a   1.000
_cell.length_b   1.000
_cell.length_c   1.000
_cell.angle_alpha   90.00
_cell.angle_beta   90.00
_cell.angle_gamma   90.00
#
_symmetry.space_group_name_H-M   'P 1'
#
loop_
_entity.id
_entity.type
_entity.pdbx_description
1 polymer ?
#
loop_
_entity_poly.entity_id
_entity_poly.type
_entity_poly.pdbx_seq_one_letter_code
_entity_poly.pdbx_strand_id
1 'polypeptide(L)'
;MPKRSAKAVAEAKHQHRSAIKAAFIGTFIEWFDYAAYIYMSAIISRVFFPEMEGRRALIMTFALFALSFLVRPLGGIVWGHFGDKYGRIHTLTVSIVMMSAATACIGFLPGYATIGFAASLLLLLCRMVQGFSASGEYAGAATHLAEIAPAGKRGIYSAVVPSATASGLLLGSLIAALLTGVLDEAALDSWGWRVPFLIALPLGMYGLWIRRHTEESSRFEDQDAPEKTPLREVLKYPKALAIAFAGAVLNAIGFYVILTYLPTYLSEELGMAATPAFIASSVASAFYVGFALLTGMLSDRLGRRTTMLCAAAFMGISIIPAFMLLDGAGLLLVIIIQVCLGGVLALNDGVLPSFLSEQFPTHVRLSGFALTFNTANAVFGGTAPMIATWLIDVTGLQLAPAFYLVAAALVTGIAVLFASKKNKL
;
A
#
# COMPACT_ATOMS: atom_id res chain seq x y z
N MET A 1 -30.23 -30.83 -1.79
CA MET A 1 -29.26 -29.97 -2.47
C MET A 1 -28.75 -30.70 -3.70
N PRO A 2 -28.89 -30.21 -4.94
CA PRO A 2 -28.41 -30.89 -6.13
C PRO A 2 -26.88 -30.98 -6.10
N LYS A 3 -26.33 -32.18 -6.33
CA LYS A 3 -24.89 -32.40 -6.49
C LYS A 3 -24.39 -31.57 -7.67
N ARG A 4 -23.65 -30.47 -7.41
CA ARG A 4 -22.93 -29.76 -8.48
C ARG A 4 -22.06 -30.76 -9.22
N SER A 5 -22.11 -30.78 -10.54
CA SER A 5 -21.28 -31.69 -11.35
C SER A 5 -19.80 -31.43 -11.06
N ALA A 6 -18.95 -32.45 -11.10
CA ALA A 6 -17.50 -32.32 -10.91
C ALA A 6 -16.89 -31.23 -11.82
N LYS A 7 -17.45 -31.05 -13.01
CA LYS A 7 -17.07 -30.00 -13.97
C LYS A 7 -17.35 -28.60 -13.43
N ALA A 8 -18.53 -28.33 -12.85
CA ALA A 8 -18.87 -27.03 -12.27
C ALA A 8 -17.98 -26.67 -11.05
N VAL A 9 -17.59 -27.69 -10.26
CA VAL A 9 -16.65 -27.49 -9.14
C VAL A 9 -15.23 -27.16 -9.63
N ALA A 10 -14.79 -27.82 -10.72
CA ALA A 10 -13.48 -27.54 -11.33
C ALA A 10 -13.42 -26.16 -11.96
N GLU A 11 -14.49 -25.74 -12.67
CA GLU A 11 -14.63 -24.39 -13.24
C GLU A 11 -14.62 -23.30 -12.17
N ALA A 12 -15.38 -23.45 -11.10
CA ALA A 12 -15.38 -22.51 -9.98
C ALA A 12 -13.99 -22.40 -9.32
N LYS A 13 -13.27 -23.52 -9.14
CA LYS A 13 -11.91 -23.53 -8.59
C LYS A 13 -10.91 -22.84 -9.54
N HIS A 14 -11.08 -22.98 -10.85
CA HIS A 14 -10.25 -22.31 -11.83
C HIS A 14 -10.51 -20.80 -11.82
N GLN A 15 -11.77 -20.36 -11.78
CA GLN A 15 -12.15 -18.95 -11.68
C GLN A 15 -11.57 -18.26 -10.42
N HIS A 16 -11.68 -18.92 -9.25
CA HIS A 16 -11.11 -18.41 -8.01
C HIS A 16 -9.57 -18.23 -8.10
N ARG A 17 -8.87 -19.22 -8.68
CA ARG A 17 -7.41 -19.12 -8.85
C ARG A 17 -7.00 -18.01 -9.80
N SER A 18 -7.76 -17.81 -10.89
CA SER A 18 -7.51 -16.74 -11.86
C SER A 18 -7.72 -15.36 -11.21
N ALA A 19 -8.81 -15.17 -10.46
CA ALA A 19 -9.09 -13.93 -9.74
C ALA A 19 -8.01 -13.60 -8.70
N ILE A 20 -7.56 -14.59 -7.91
CA ILE A 20 -6.48 -14.40 -6.94
C ILE A 20 -5.17 -13.99 -7.63
N LYS A 21 -4.80 -14.65 -8.74
CA LYS A 21 -3.59 -14.31 -9.50
C LYS A 21 -3.66 -12.90 -10.08
N ALA A 22 -4.78 -12.52 -10.69
CA ALA A 22 -4.97 -11.20 -11.27
C ALA A 22 -4.89 -10.09 -10.21
N ALA A 23 -5.57 -10.26 -9.06
CA ALA A 23 -5.52 -9.35 -7.94
C ALA A 23 -4.11 -9.22 -7.35
N PHE A 24 -3.41 -10.36 -7.18
CA PHE A 24 -2.04 -10.37 -6.65
C PHE A 24 -1.07 -9.61 -7.57
N ILE A 25 -1.08 -9.91 -8.86
CA ILE A 25 -0.12 -9.33 -9.82
C ILE A 25 -0.37 -7.84 -10.03
N GLY A 26 -1.64 -7.42 -10.17
CA GLY A 26 -1.97 -6.01 -10.32
C GLY A 26 -1.50 -5.19 -9.11
N THR A 27 -1.87 -5.64 -7.90
CA THR A 27 -1.46 -4.98 -6.66
C THR A 27 0.06 -5.02 -6.45
N PHE A 28 0.72 -6.13 -6.79
CA PHE A 28 2.19 -6.25 -6.72
C PHE A 28 2.90 -5.21 -7.58
N ILE A 29 2.48 -5.03 -8.84
CA ILE A 29 3.09 -4.06 -9.77
C ILE A 29 2.86 -2.63 -9.28
N GLU A 30 1.62 -2.30 -8.88
CA GLU A 30 1.29 -0.99 -8.32
C GLU A 30 2.21 -0.63 -7.15
N TRP A 31 2.41 -1.56 -6.22
CA TRP A 31 3.19 -1.28 -5.02
C TRP A 31 4.70 -1.35 -5.24
N PHE A 32 5.17 -2.08 -6.25
CA PHE A 32 6.55 -1.97 -6.69
C PHE A 32 6.87 -0.57 -7.22
N ASP A 33 5.97 0.05 -7.99
CA ASP A 33 6.14 1.41 -8.52
C ASP A 33 6.23 2.44 -7.38
N TYR A 34 5.46 2.27 -6.30
CA TYR A 34 5.59 3.10 -5.11
C TYR A 34 6.89 2.84 -4.34
N ALA A 35 7.30 1.57 -4.23
CA ALA A 35 8.55 1.19 -3.58
C ALA A 35 9.77 1.80 -4.28
N ALA A 36 9.78 1.82 -5.62
CA ALA A 36 10.85 2.44 -6.40
C ALA A 36 11.10 3.89 -6.00
N TYR A 37 10.03 4.67 -5.77
CA TYR A 37 10.17 6.06 -5.34
C TYR A 37 10.61 6.19 -3.88
N ILE A 38 9.90 5.50 -2.97
CA ILE A 38 10.08 5.75 -1.54
C ILE A 38 11.44 5.23 -1.03
N TYR A 39 11.92 4.11 -1.56
CA TYR A 39 13.24 3.58 -1.18
C TYR A 39 14.42 4.34 -1.82
N MET A 40 14.16 5.05 -2.92
CA MET A 40 15.15 5.95 -3.52
C MET A 40 15.01 7.40 -3.02
N SER A 41 14.14 7.68 -2.05
CA SER A 41 13.80 9.03 -1.61
C SER A 41 15.01 9.85 -1.13
N ALA A 42 15.95 9.25 -0.41
CA ALA A 42 17.17 9.91 0.04
C ALA A 42 18.06 10.35 -1.14
N ILE A 43 18.14 9.51 -2.21
CA ILE A 43 18.90 9.83 -3.41
C ILE A 43 18.14 10.86 -4.25
N ILE A 44 16.83 10.67 -4.42
CA ILE A 44 15.94 11.61 -5.13
C ILE A 44 16.03 13.00 -4.49
N SER A 45 16.10 13.08 -3.16
CA SER A 45 16.22 14.37 -2.46
C SER A 45 17.50 15.13 -2.85
N ARG A 46 18.62 14.44 -2.99
CA ARG A 46 19.88 15.04 -3.40
C ARG A 46 19.90 15.43 -4.90
N VAL A 47 19.29 14.59 -5.75
CA VAL A 47 19.30 14.78 -7.21
C VAL A 47 18.32 15.86 -7.67
N PHE A 48 17.16 16.00 -7.02
CA PHE A 48 16.08 16.90 -7.46
C PHE A 48 15.91 18.14 -6.57
N PHE A 49 16.49 18.16 -5.37
CA PHE A 49 16.39 19.28 -4.42
C PHE A 49 17.76 19.64 -3.81
N PRO A 50 18.85 19.78 -4.62
CA PRO A 50 20.20 20.00 -4.09
C PRO A 50 20.38 21.36 -3.40
N GLU A 51 19.49 22.32 -3.63
CA GLU A 51 19.53 23.65 -2.97
C GLU A 51 18.98 23.63 -1.55
N MET A 52 18.32 22.52 -1.14
CA MET A 52 17.78 22.36 0.20
C MET A 52 18.72 21.54 1.06
N GLU A 53 18.80 21.89 2.35
CA GLU A 53 19.57 21.11 3.32
C GLU A 53 18.90 19.75 3.60
N GLY A 54 19.68 18.68 3.59
CA GLY A 54 19.40 17.29 3.97
C GLY A 54 17.95 16.93 4.28
N ARG A 55 17.55 17.08 5.55
CA ARG A 55 16.19 16.72 6.01
C ARG A 55 15.09 17.50 5.31
N ARG A 56 15.29 18.77 4.96
CA ARG A 56 14.30 19.59 4.24
C ARG A 56 14.09 19.11 2.81
N ALA A 57 15.16 18.71 2.12
CA ALA A 57 15.07 18.09 0.80
C ALA A 57 14.29 16.76 0.85
N LEU A 58 14.52 15.96 1.90
CA LEU A 58 13.80 14.71 2.14
C LEU A 58 12.30 14.94 2.42
N ILE A 59 11.95 15.93 3.26
CA ILE A 59 10.56 16.35 3.49
C ILE A 59 9.90 16.76 2.18
N MET A 60 10.57 17.53 1.31
CA MET A 60 10.03 17.91 0.00
C MET A 60 9.81 16.70 -0.90
N THR A 61 10.74 15.75 -0.91
CA THR A 61 10.60 14.49 -1.65
C THR A 61 9.38 13.70 -1.17
N PHE A 62 9.16 13.59 0.13
CA PHE A 62 7.96 12.96 0.68
C PHE A 62 6.68 13.79 0.47
N ALA A 63 6.78 15.12 0.37
CA ALA A 63 5.64 15.95 -0.02
C ALA A 63 5.16 15.65 -1.44
N LEU A 64 6.06 15.42 -2.40
CA LEU A 64 5.69 14.96 -3.75
C LEU A 64 5.01 13.58 -3.72
N PHE A 65 5.48 12.70 -2.84
CA PHE A 65 4.82 11.41 -2.60
C PHE A 65 3.39 11.62 -2.07
N ALA A 66 3.20 12.46 -1.06
CA ALA A 66 1.91 12.78 -0.48
C ALA A 66 0.94 13.37 -1.51
N LEU A 67 1.40 14.30 -2.36
CA LEU A 67 0.60 14.92 -3.42
C LEU A 67 0.06 13.88 -4.41
N SER A 68 0.83 12.83 -4.71
CA SER A 68 0.34 11.73 -5.57
C SER A 68 -0.86 10.99 -4.97
N PHE A 69 -0.95 10.90 -3.64
CA PHE A 69 -2.10 10.30 -2.95
C PHE A 69 -3.32 11.23 -2.93
N LEU A 70 -3.11 12.54 -2.83
CA LEU A 70 -4.21 13.51 -2.85
C LEU A 70 -4.93 13.54 -4.21
N VAL A 71 -4.27 13.14 -5.28
CA VAL A 71 -4.89 13.05 -6.63
C VAL A 71 -5.70 11.76 -6.82
N ARG A 72 -5.49 10.72 -6.01
CA ARG A 72 -6.20 9.42 -6.12
C ARG A 72 -7.74 9.56 -6.13
N PRO A 73 -8.41 10.37 -5.28
CA PRO A 73 -9.86 10.52 -5.34
C PRO A 73 -10.36 11.00 -6.70
N LEU A 74 -9.63 11.92 -7.35
CA LEU A 74 -9.96 12.40 -8.69
C LEU A 74 -9.82 11.27 -9.72
N GLY A 75 -8.73 10.50 -9.65
CA GLY A 75 -8.54 9.30 -10.46
C GLY A 75 -9.69 8.30 -10.29
N GLY A 76 -10.13 8.05 -9.05
CA GLY A 76 -11.25 7.14 -8.76
C GLY A 76 -12.56 7.56 -9.42
N ILE A 77 -12.87 8.85 -9.43
CA ILE A 77 -14.07 9.39 -10.11
C ILE A 77 -13.97 9.22 -11.63
N VAL A 78 -12.82 9.58 -12.20
CA VAL A 78 -12.60 9.50 -13.65
C VAL A 78 -12.57 8.05 -14.14
N TRP A 79 -11.80 7.19 -13.50
CA TRP A 79 -11.72 5.76 -13.86
C TRP A 79 -13.03 5.04 -13.61
N GLY A 80 -13.81 5.42 -12.58
CA GLY A 80 -15.17 4.92 -12.37
C GLY A 80 -16.06 5.22 -13.58
N HIS A 81 -16.09 6.47 -14.04
CA HIS A 81 -16.88 6.88 -15.20
C HIS A 81 -16.43 6.17 -16.51
N PHE A 82 -15.12 6.09 -16.73
CA PHE A 82 -14.59 5.36 -17.90
C PHE A 82 -14.89 3.87 -17.83
N GLY A 83 -14.83 3.27 -16.63
CA GLY A 83 -15.16 1.86 -16.40
C GLY A 83 -16.60 1.53 -16.73
N ASP A 84 -17.53 2.42 -16.37
CA ASP A 84 -18.96 2.28 -16.69
C ASP A 84 -19.24 2.45 -18.20
N LYS A 85 -18.46 3.29 -18.89
CA LYS A 85 -18.67 3.59 -20.31
C LYS A 85 -17.97 2.63 -21.27
N TYR A 86 -16.73 2.23 -20.96
CA TYR A 86 -15.87 1.45 -21.86
C TYR A 86 -15.54 0.05 -21.34
N GLY A 87 -16.09 -0.32 -20.17
CA GLY A 87 -15.84 -1.58 -19.50
C GLY A 87 -14.66 -1.53 -18.51
N ARG A 88 -14.82 -2.20 -17.38
CA ARG A 88 -13.84 -2.20 -16.26
C ARG A 88 -12.47 -2.71 -16.68
N ILE A 89 -12.43 -3.73 -17.52
CA ILE A 89 -11.21 -4.38 -18.00
C ILE A 89 -10.35 -3.41 -18.80
N HIS A 90 -10.95 -2.75 -19.78
CA HIS A 90 -10.25 -1.76 -20.62
C HIS A 90 -9.71 -0.61 -19.76
N THR A 91 -10.52 -0.10 -18.85
CA THR A 91 -10.16 0.99 -17.93
C THR A 91 -8.98 0.62 -17.04
N LEU A 92 -8.99 -0.55 -16.40
CA LEU A 92 -7.88 -1.05 -15.57
C LEU A 92 -6.61 -1.29 -16.40
N THR A 93 -6.74 -1.73 -17.63
CA THR A 93 -5.62 -1.93 -18.56
C THR A 93 -4.93 -0.60 -18.88
N VAL A 94 -5.72 0.44 -19.24
CA VAL A 94 -5.19 1.78 -19.50
C VAL A 94 -4.54 2.38 -18.26
N SER A 95 -5.13 2.20 -17.09
CA SER A 95 -4.61 2.65 -15.80
C SER A 95 -3.21 2.08 -15.50
N ILE A 96 -3.01 0.77 -15.67
CA ILE A 96 -1.68 0.14 -15.44
C ILE A 96 -0.65 0.64 -16.45
N VAL A 97 -1.01 0.75 -17.74
CA VAL A 97 -0.09 1.28 -18.76
C VAL A 97 0.34 2.70 -18.41
N MET A 98 -0.62 3.54 -18.05
CA MET A 98 -0.35 4.94 -17.71
C MET A 98 0.54 5.05 -16.46
N MET A 99 0.29 4.21 -15.46
CA MET A 99 1.10 4.16 -14.24
C MET A 99 2.53 3.70 -14.53
N SER A 100 2.71 2.57 -15.20
CA SER A 100 4.04 2.05 -15.52
C SER A 100 4.83 2.97 -16.46
N ALA A 101 4.14 3.62 -17.40
CA ALA A 101 4.76 4.63 -18.26
C ALA A 101 5.23 5.85 -17.46
N ALA A 102 4.41 6.37 -16.55
CA ALA A 102 4.79 7.48 -15.68
C ALA A 102 5.96 7.12 -14.76
N THR A 103 5.97 5.90 -14.21
CA THR A 103 7.08 5.39 -13.41
C THR A 103 8.36 5.33 -14.21
N ALA A 104 8.32 4.77 -15.41
CA ALA A 104 9.48 4.70 -16.29
C ALA A 104 9.96 6.09 -16.71
N CYS A 105 9.06 7.04 -16.97
CA CYS A 105 9.41 8.42 -17.28
C CYS A 105 10.25 9.04 -16.16
N ILE A 106 9.98 8.75 -14.88
CA ILE A 106 10.84 9.22 -13.78
C ILE A 106 12.28 8.75 -13.99
N GLY A 107 12.49 7.49 -14.37
CA GLY A 107 13.84 6.94 -14.63
C GLY A 107 14.60 7.63 -15.75
N PHE A 108 13.91 8.30 -16.68
CA PHE A 108 14.53 9.06 -17.78
C PHE A 108 14.68 10.56 -17.47
N LEU A 109 14.15 11.06 -16.35
CA LEU A 109 14.25 12.49 -16.04
C LEU A 109 15.71 12.93 -15.84
N PRO A 110 16.11 14.08 -16.43
CA PRO A 110 17.35 14.73 -16.04
C PRO A 110 17.22 15.29 -14.61
N GLY A 111 18.32 15.29 -13.86
CA GLY A 111 18.36 15.86 -12.51
C GLY A 111 18.36 17.39 -12.52
N TYR A 112 18.28 17.98 -11.33
CA TYR A 112 18.29 19.44 -11.11
C TYR A 112 19.52 20.11 -11.70
N ALA A 113 20.69 19.48 -11.61
CA ALA A 113 21.95 20.00 -12.16
C ALA A 113 21.89 20.24 -13.69
N THR A 114 20.99 19.56 -14.42
CA THR A 114 20.88 19.67 -15.88
C THR A 114 19.82 20.67 -16.32
N ILE A 115 18.63 20.66 -15.72
CA ILE A 115 17.48 21.47 -16.15
C ILE A 115 16.87 22.32 -15.02
N GLY A 116 17.57 22.42 -13.88
CA GLY A 116 17.12 23.24 -12.74
C GLY A 116 15.75 22.81 -12.19
N PHE A 117 14.97 23.79 -11.77
CA PHE A 117 13.64 23.59 -11.17
C PHE A 117 12.67 22.78 -12.05
N ALA A 118 12.85 22.79 -13.37
CA ALA A 118 12.02 21.98 -14.27
C ALA A 118 12.11 20.47 -13.97
N ALA A 119 13.25 19.98 -13.44
CA ALA A 119 13.40 18.59 -13.02
C ALA A 119 12.40 18.22 -11.91
N SER A 120 12.32 19.05 -10.86
CA SER A 120 11.40 18.84 -9.73
C SER A 120 9.94 18.94 -10.17
N LEU A 121 9.62 19.85 -11.09
CA LEU A 121 8.26 19.99 -11.64
C LEU A 121 7.86 18.77 -12.48
N LEU A 122 8.74 18.27 -13.34
CA LEU A 122 8.50 17.07 -14.14
C LEU A 122 8.34 15.83 -13.24
N LEU A 123 9.15 15.73 -12.18
CA LEU A 123 9.00 14.68 -11.16
C LEU A 123 7.62 14.74 -10.51
N LEU A 124 7.16 15.93 -10.09
CA LEU A 124 5.82 16.13 -9.54
C LEU A 124 4.73 15.68 -10.53
N LEU A 125 4.82 16.08 -11.79
CA LEU A 125 3.84 15.71 -12.82
C LEU A 125 3.78 14.18 -13.01
N CYS A 126 4.93 13.49 -13.10
CA CYS A 126 4.97 12.04 -13.15
C CYS A 126 4.32 11.41 -11.92
N ARG A 127 4.59 11.94 -10.72
CA ARG A 127 3.98 11.46 -9.46
C ARG A 127 2.47 11.66 -9.44
N MET A 128 1.96 12.79 -9.95
CA MET A 128 0.51 13.02 -10.06
C MET A 128 -0.15 12.04 -11.03
N VAL A 129 0.47 11.75 -12.17
CA VAL A 129 -0.02 10.75 -13.13
C VAL A 129 -0.05 9.35 -12.50
N GLN A 130 0.99 8.95 -11.76
CA GLN A 130 1.01 7.68 -11.01
C GLN A 130 -0.15 7.62 -10.00
N GLY A 131 -0.31 8.64 -9.16
CA GLY A 131 -1.37 8.68 -8.16
C GLY A 131 -2.79 8.67 -8.76
N PHE A 132 -2.99 9.39 -9.86
CA PHE A 132 -4.24 9.38 -10.61
C PHE A 132 -4.56 7.99 -11.16
N SER A 133 -3.56 7.27 -11.66
CA SER A 133 -3.74 5.94 -12.26
C SER A 133 -4.09 4.86 -11.23
N ALA A 134 -3.47 4.89 -10.04
CA ALA A 134 -3.55 3.82 -9.05
C ALA A 134 -4.82 3.80 -8.16
N SER A 135 -5.86 4.57 -8.48
CA SER A 135 -6.94 4.90 -7.54
C SER A 135 -7.97 3.82 -7.23
N GLY A 136 -8.07 2.75 -8.03
CA GLY A 136 -9.18 1.79 -7.91
C GLY A 136 -8.78 0.35 -7.61
N GLU A 137 -7.51 0.01 -7.73
CA GLU A 137 -7.07 -1.40 -7.77
C GLU A 137 -7.20 -2.10 -6.42
N TYR A 138 -6.67 -1.51 -5.35
CA TYR A 138 -6.66 -2.13 -4.02
C TYR A 138 -8.07 -2.44 -3.49
N ALA A 139 -8.97 -1.44 -3.52
CA ALA A 139 -10.34 -1.61 -3.02
C ALA A 139 -11.14 -2.59 -3.91
N GLY A 140 -10.96 -2.51 -5.22
CA GLY A 140 -11.59 -3.43 -6.18
C GLY A 140 -11.15 -4.87 -5.99
N ALA A 141 -9.85 -5.11 -5.88
CA ALA A 141 -9.29 -6.44 -5.63
C ALA A 141 -9.76 -7.01 -4.29
N ALA A 142 -9.72 -6.20 -3.21
CA ALA A 142 -10.10 -6.63 -1.88
C ALA A 142 -11.60 -7.00 -1.76
N THR A 143 -12.49 -6.17 -2.31
CA THR A 143 -13.93 -6.45 -2.30
C THR A 143 -14.28 -7.65 -3.17
N HIS A 144 -13.69 -7.75 -4.37
CA HIS A 144 -13.91 -8.89 -5.24
C HIS A 144 -13.49 -10.20 -4.60
N LEU A 145 -12.28 -10.26 -4.01
CA LEU A 145 -11.80 -11.46 -3.32
C LEU A 145 -12.65 -11.82 -2.11
N ALA A 146 -13.18 -10.83 -1.36
CA ALA A 146 -14.10 -11.05 -0.26
C ALA A 146 -15.45 -11.64 -0.71
N GLU A 147 -15.94 -11.24 -1.91
CA GLU A 147 -17.22 -11.69 -2.47
C GLU A 147 -17.17 -13.11 -3.02
N ILE A 148 -16.08 -13.47 -3.71
CA ILE A 148 -15.90 -14.82 -4.25
C ILE A 148 -15.43 -15.82 -3.19
N ALA A 149 -15.05 -15.36 -1.99
CA ALA A 149 -14.52 -16.21 -0.94
C ALA A 149 -15.57 -17.24 -0.47
N PRO A 150 -15.17 -18.52 -0.28
CA PRO A 150 -16.04 -19.49 0.37
C PRO A 150 -16.45 -19.04 1.78
N ALA A 151 -17.60 -19.51 2.26
CA ALA A 151 -18.08 -19.20 3.61
C ALA A 151 -17.01 -19.49 4.66
N GLY A 152 -16.75 -18.55 5.56
CA GLY A 152 -15.73 -18.65 6.61
C GLY A 152 -14.29 -18.47 6.15
N LYS A 153 -14.04 -18.04 4.91
CA LYS A 153 -12.69 -17.81 4.34
C LYS A 153 -12.48 -16.39 3.78
N ARG A 154 -13.36 -15.45 4.11
CA ARG A 154 -13.25 -14.07 3.60
C ARG A 154 -11.98 -13.38 4.05
N GLY A 155 -11.50 -13.65 5.26
CA GLY A 155 -10.27 -13.07 5.79
C GLY A 155 -9.04 -13.45 4.97
N ILE A 156 -8.82 -14.76 4.77
CA ILE A 156 -7.65 -15.20 4.02
C ILE A 156 -7.70 -14.77 2.55
N TYR A 157 -8.88 -14.76 1.91
CA TYR A 157 -9.01 -14.31 0.52
C TYR A 157 -8.68 -12.81 0.39
N SER A 158 -9.23 -11.97 1.27
CA SER A 158 -8.96 -10.54 1.29
C SER A 158 -7.51 -10.21 1.66
N ALA A 159 -6.86 -11.04 2.50
CA ALA A 159 -5.47 -10.87 2.93
C ALA A 159 -4.45 -11.10 1.79
N VAL A 160 -4.87 -11.67 0.66
CA VAL A 160 -4.03 -11.73 -0.55
C VAL A 160 -3.60 -10.34 -1.00
N VAL A 161 -4.45 -9.32 -0.82
CA VAL A 161 -4.15 -7.95 -1.28
C VAL A 161 -3.00 -7.33 -0.47
N PRO A 162 -3.02 -7.22 0.87
CA PRO A 162 -1.87 -6.72 1.62
C PRO A 162 -0.62 -7.61 1.48
N SER A 163 -0.76 -8.91 1.25
CA SER A 163 0.36 -9.80 0.94
C SER A 163 1.01 -9.44 -0.41
N ALA A 164 0.21 -9.16 -1.45
CA ALA A 164 0.71 -8.71 -2.76
C ALA A 164 1.39 -7.33 -2.66
N THR A 165 0.79 -6.42 -1.89
CA THR A 165 1.36 -5.10 -1.58
C THR A 165 2.77 -5.21 -1.00
N ALA A 166 2.93 -6.01 0.05
CA ALA A 166 4.23 -6.22 0.68
C ALA A 166 5.23 -6.96 -0.23
N SER A 167 4.73 -7.80 -1.14
CA SER A 167 5.60 -8.46 -2.15
C SER A 167 6.19 -7.45 -3.13
N GLY A 168 5.45 -6.40 -3.51
CA GLY A 168 5.96 -5.28 -4.30
C GLY A 168 7.03 -4.48 -3.55
N LEU A 169 6.80 -4.18 -2.26
CA LEU A 169 7.79 -3.54 -1.40
C LEU A 169 9.04 -4.40 -1.21
N LEU A 170 8.87 -5.72 -1.03
CA LEU A 170 9.99 -6.67 -0.92
C LEU A 170 10.90 -6.60 -2.14
N LEU A 171 10.34 -6.63 -3.36
CA LEU A 171 11.15 -6.48 -4.58
C LEU A 171 11.87 -5.13 -4.61
N GLY A 172 11.18 -4.05 -4.27
CA GLY A 172 11.78 -2.71 -4.22
C GLY A 172 12.92 -2.61 -3.22
N SER A 173 12.76 -3.15 -2.00
CA SER A 173 13.79 -3.14 -0.96
C SER A 173 15.00 -4.03 -1.31
N LEU A 174 14.78 -5.18 -1.96
CA LEU A 174 15.86 -6.03 -2.46
C LEU A 174 16.69 -5.32 -3.53
N ILE A 175 16.04 -4.62 -4.45
CA ILE A 175 16.73 -3.81 -5.48
C ILE A 175 17.49 -2.67 -4.81
N ALA A 176 16.91 -1.98 -3.85
CA ALA A 176 17.58 -0.93 -3.10
C ALA A 176 18.80 -1.45 -2.33
N ALA A 177 18.68 -2.60 -1.64
CA ALA A 177 19.79 -3.25 -0.96
C ALA A 177 20.93 -3.64 -1.92
N LEU A 178 20.57 -4.18 -3.10
CA LEU A 178 21.53 -4.53 -4.13
C LEU A 178 22.27 -3.30 -4.66
N LEU A 179 21.54 -2.25 -5.02
CA LEU A 179 22.14 -1.04 -5.58
C LEU A 179 23.04 -0.33 -4.57
N THR A 180 22.60 -0.18 -3.32
CA THR A 180 23.40 0.45 -2.26
C THR A 180 24.58 -0.42 -1.81
N GLY A 181 24.54 -1.72 -2.04
CA GLY A 181 25.63 -2.66 -1.72
C GLY A 181 26.70 -2.76 -2.80
N VAL A 182 26.35 -2.47 -4.06
CA VAL A 182 27.24 -2.65 -5.22
C VAL A 182 27.77 -1.32 -5.76
N LEU A 183 26.97 -0.25 -5.70
CA LEU A 183 27.29 1.06 -6.24
C LEU A 183 27.79 2.01 -5.15
N ASP A 184 28.78 2.82 -5.48
CA ASP A 184 29.17 3.95 -4.64
C ASP A 184 28.15 5.10 -4.73
N GLU A 185 28.30 6.09 -3.87
CA GLU A 185 27.37 7.20 -3.77
C GLU A 185 27.29 8.02 -5.07
N ALA A 186 28.42 8.20 -5.76
CA ALA A 186 28.49 8.92 -7.02
C ALA A 186 27.73 8.18 -8.14
N ALA A 187 27.86 6.86 -8.23
CA ALA A 187 27.12 6.05 -9.18
C ALA A 187 25.62 6.01 -8.85
N LEU A 188 25.26 5.92 -7.55
CA LEU A 188 23.85 5.98 -7.09
C LEU A 188 23.21 7.30 -7.49
N ASP A 189 23.85 8.44 -7.23
CA ASP A 189 23.33 9.78 -7.52
C ASP A 189 23.28 10.08 -9.02
N SER A 190 24.21 9.52 -9.83
CA SER A 190 24.24 9.76 -11.28
C SER A 190 23.25 8.91 -12.06
N TRP A 191 23.18 7.60 -11.85
CA TRP A 191 22.34 6.69 -12.62
C TRP A 191 21.64 5.57 -11.83
N GLY A 192 22.23 5.12 -10.71
CA GLY A 192 21.77 3.95 -9.97
C GLY A 192 20.32 4.07 -9.52
N TRP A 193 19.88 5.25 -9.10
CA TRP A 193 18.51 5.51 -8.67
C TRP A 193 17.47 5.31 -9.78
N ARG A 194 17.87 5.34 -11.06
CA ARG A 194 16.98 5.15 -12.22
C ARG A 194 16.56 3.71 -12.40
N VAL A 195 17.36 2.76 -11.96
CA VAL A 195 17.16 1.32 -12.19
C VAL A 195 15.80 0.81 -11.73
N PRO A 196 15.34 1.08 -10.48
CA PRO A 196 14.02 0.62 -10.04
C PRO A 196 12.88 1.14 -10.92
N PHE A 197 12.96 2.41 -11.35
CA PHE A 197 11.94 3.02 -12.22
C PHE A 197 11.90 2.40 -13.61
N LEU A 198 13.06 2.03 -14.17
CA LEU A 198 13.15 1.40 -15.49
C LEU A 198 12.66 -0.07 -15.44
N ILE A 199 12.83 -0.77 -14.32
CA ILE A 199 12.28 -2.13 -14.10
C ILE A 199 10.74 -2.11 -14.11
N ALA A 200 10.10 -1.00 -13.77
CA ALA A 200 8.64 -0.87 -13.84
C ALA A 200 8.08 -1.11 -15.25
N LEU A 201 8.83 -0.81 -16.33
CA LEU A 201 8.39 -1.06 -17.72
C LEU A 201 8.16 -2.55 -18.01
N PRO A 202 9.14 -3.45 -17.90
CA PRO A 202 8.92 -4.87 -18.15
C PRO A 202 7.90 -5.48 -17.20
N LEU A 203 7.81 -5.02 -15.94
CA LEU A 203 6.78 -5.47 -15.00
C LEU A 203 5.39 -5.04 -15.44
N GLY A 204 5.21 -3.79 -15.88
CA GLY A 204 3.95 -3.30 -16.43
C GLY A 204 3.52 -4.05 -17.69
N MET A 205 4.46 -4.32 -18.60
CA MET A 205 4.21 -5.14 -19.80
C MET A 205 3.79 -6.57 -19.44
N TYR A 206 4.42 -7.18 -18.45
CA TYR A 206 4.05 -8.49 -17.94
C TYR A 206 2.65 -8.48 -17.31
N GLY A 207 2.31 -7.45 -16.54
CA GLY A 207 0.97 -7.26 -15.99
C GLY A 207 -0.10 -7.15 -17.07
N LEU A 208 0.18 -6.39 -18.13
CA LEU A 208 -0.68 -6.31 -19.32
C LEU A 208 -0.89 -7.66 -20.00
N TRP A 209 0.22 -8.39 -20.21
CA TRP A 209 0.15 -9.71 -20.86
C TRP A 209 -0.71 -10.69 -20.05
N ILE A 210 -0.53 -10.75 -18.73
CA ILE A 210 -1.36 -11.60 -17.86
C ILE A 210 -2.83 -11.21 -17.93
N ARG A 211 -3.16 -9.92 -17.83
CA ARG A 211 -4.54 -9.47 -17.89
C ARG A 211 -5.21 -9.87 -19.20
N ARG A 212 -4.58 -9.59 -20.34
CA ARG A 212 -5.13 -9.97 -21.65
C ARG A 212 -5.42 -11.48 -21.76
N HIS A 213 -4.57 -12.34 -21.18
CA HIS A 213 -4.76 -13.80 -21.24
C HIS A 213 -5.73 -14.35 -20.17
N THR A 214 -5.90 -13.62 -19.05
CA THR A 214 -6.82 -14.04 -17.98
C THR A 214 -8.27 -13.65 -18.31
N GLU A 215 -8.47 -12.61 -19.07
CA GLU A 215 -9.78 -12.06 -19.46
C GLU A 215 -10.50 -12.89 -20.50
N GLU A 216 -9.80 -13.60 -21.39
CA GLU A 216 -10.41 -14.57 -22.30
C GLU A 216 -11.10 -15.73 -21.57
N SER A 217 -10.73 -16.00 -20.32
CA SER A 217 -11.25 -17.10 -19.52
C SER A 217 -12.35 -16.71 -18.52
N SER A 218 -12.55 -15.42 -18.25
CA SER A 218 -13.56 -14.90 -17.31
C SER A 218 -14.49 -13.92 -18.01
N ARG A 219 -15.56 -14.42 -18.67
CA ARG A 219 -16.74 -13.62 -18.96
C ARG A 219 -17.33 -13.20 -17.62
N PHE A 220 -17.06 -11.96 -17.21
CA PHE A 220 -17.90 -11.29 -16.23
C PHE A 220 -19.25 -11.09 -16.91
N GLU A 221 -20.18 -12.00 -16.66
CA GLU A 221 -21.59 -11.78 -16.97
C GLU A 221 -22.03 -10.52 -16.26
N ASP A 222 -22.69 -9.64 -17.01
CA ASP A 222 -23.32 -8.41 -16.56
C ASP A 222 -24.07 -8.64 -15.24
N GLN A 223 -23.46 -8.26 -14.14
CA GLN A 223 -24.21 -7.93 -12.95
C GLN A 223 -24.81 -6.55 -13.20
N ASP A 224 -26.12 -6.46 -13.03
CA ASP A 224 -26.97 -5.29 -13.23
C ASP A 224 -26.22 -3.97 -12.99
N ALA A 225 -26.34 -3.06 -13.94
CA ALA A 225 -25.70 -1.75 -13.93
C ALA A 225 -25.87 -1.08 -12.55
N PRO A 226 -24.79 -0.64 -11.90
CA PRO A 226 -24.90 -0.03 -10.59
C PRO A 226 -25.82 1.20 -10.65
N GLU A 227 -26.67 1.35 -9.65
CA GLU A 227 -27.55 2.52 -9.50
C GLU A 227 -26.78 3.83 -9.75
N LYS A 228 -27.40 4.73 -10.46
CA LYS A 228 -26.80 5.95 -11.07
C LYS A 228 -26.05 6.90 -10.13
N THR A 229 -26.00 6.68 -8.78
CA THR A 229 -25.27 7.51 -7.82
C THR A 229 -24.79 6.77 -6.56
N PRO A 230 -23.84 5.80 -6.68
CA PRO A 230 -23.39 5.03 -5.52
C PRO A 230 -22.74 5.89 -4.43
N LEU A 231 -22.10 7.01 -4.79
CA LEU A 231 -21.46 7.90 -3.82
C LEU A 231 -22.47 8.60 -2.89
N ARG A 232 -23.61 9.07 -3.42
CA ARG A 232 -24.67 9.68 -2.61
C ARG A 232 -25.31 8.66 -1.67
N GLU A 233 -25.43 7.41 -2.11
CA GLU A 233 -25.99 6.33 -1.31
C GLU A 233 -25.06 5.99 -0.14
N VAL A 234 -23.75 5.93 -0.34
CA VAL A 234 -22.75 5.71 0.71
C VAL A 234 -22.83 6.75 1.82
N LEU A 235 -23.08 8.02 1.48
CA LEU A 235 -23.18 9.10 2.47
C LEU A 235 -24.36 8.95 3.45
N LYS A 236 -25.32 8.06 3.14
CA LYS A 236 -26.42 7.72 4.07
C LYS A 236 -25.96 6.83 5.24
N TYR A 237 -24.72 6.32 5.22
CA TYR A 237 -24.13 5.45 6.25
C TYR A 237 -22.99 6.15 7.02
N PRO A 238 -23.22 7.33 7.67
CA PRO A 238 -22.13 8.13 8.26
C PRO A 238 -21.40 7.40 9.38
N LYS A 239 -22.08 6.55 10.15
CA LYS A 239 -21.44 5.73 11.20
C LYS A 239 -20.50 4.69 10.62
N ALA A 240 -20.89 4.00 9.53
CA ALA A 240 -20.04 3.03 8.85
C ALA A 240 -18.82 3.73 8.22
N LEU A 241 -19.01 4.90 7.59
CA LEU A 241 -17.93 5.71 7.06
C LEU A 241 -16.92 6.11 8.13
N ALA A 242 -17.38 6.62 9.29
CA ALA A 242 -16.51 7.04 10.38
C ALA A 242 -15.71 5.86 10.96
N ILE A 243 -16.36 4.72 11.20
CA ILE A 243 -15.72 3.51 11.72
C ILE A 243 -14.71 2.94 10.70
N ALA A 244 -15.07 2.88 9.43
CA ALA A 244 -14.20 2.36 8.39
C ALA A 244 -12.98 3.28 8.16
N PHE A 245 -13.19 4.58 8.11
CA PHE A 245 -12.11 5.58 7.97
C PHE A 245 -11.14 5.51 9.15
N ALA A 246 -11.63 5.62 10.39
CA ALA A 246 -10.80 5.58 11.57
C ALA A 246 -10.17 4.19 11.80
N GLY A 247 -10.86 3.12 11.41
CA GLY A 247 -10.34 1.75 11.40
C GLY A 247 -9.18 1.54 10.44
N ALA A 248 -9.07 2.34 9.37
CA ALA A 248 -7.98 2.29 8.41
C ALA A 248 -6.75 3.13 8.81
N VAL A 249 -6.82 3.97 9.86
CA VAL A 249 -5.74 4.92 10.23
C VAL A 249 -4.45 4.19 10.63
N LEU A 250 -4.54 3.10 11.41
CA LEU A 250 -3.35 2.33 11.81
C LEU A 250 -2.66 1.69 10.59
N ASN A 251 -3.42 1.16 9.63
CA ASN A 251 -2.86 0.69 8.36
C ASN A 251 -2.21 1.86 7.61
N ALA A 252 -2.93 2.97 7.42
CA ALA A 252 -2.46 4.10 6.65
C ALA A 252 -1.14 4.67 7.20
N ILE A 253 -0.99 4.81 8.51
CA ILE A 253 0.25 5.32 9.10
C ILE A 253 1.29 4.20 9.25
N GLY A 254 0.88 3.06 9.82
CA GLY A 254 1.78 1.98 10.19
C GLY A 254 2.46 1.33 8.99
N PHE A 255 1.71 1.09 7.91
CA PHE A 255 2.25 0.51 6.69
C PHE A 255 3.38 1.38 6.10
N TYR A 256 3.13 2.68 6.01
CA TYR A 256 4.12 3.61 5.43
C TYR A 256 5.28 3.88 6.38
N VAL A 257 5.06 4.00 7.69
CA VAL A 257 6.16 4.25 8.63
C VAL A 257 7.02 2.98 8.82
N ILE A 258 6.39 1.81 9.04
CA ILE A 258 7.13 0.59 9.41
C ILE A 258 7.73 -0.12 8.19
N LEU A 259 7.00 -0.23 7.06
CA LEU A 259 7.48 -0.99 5.92
C LEU A 259 8.18 -0.13 4.87
N THR A 260 7.87 1.16 4.76
CA THR A 260 8.44 1.99 3.68
C THR A 260 9.42 3.05 4.17
N TYR A 261 9.14 3.74 5.28
CA TYR A 261 9.96 4.82 5.79
C TYR A 261 11.10 4.34 6.69
N LEU A 262 10.93 3.22 7.39
CA LEU A 262 11.87 2.77 8.40
C LEU A 262 13.32 2.57 7.88
N PRO A 263 13.59 2.08 6.64
CA PRO A 263 14.95 2.07 6.10
C PRO A 263 15.56 3.46 6.01
N THR A 264 14.79 4.46 5.56
CA THR A 264 15.24 5.85 5.50
C THR A 264 15.46 6.43 6.88
N TYR A 265 14.59 6.13 7.85
CA TYR A 265 14.77 6.53 9.25
C TYR A 265 16.05 5.94 9.85
N LEU A 266 16.33 4.67 9.60
CA LEU A 266 17.55 4.02 10.08
C LEU A 266 18.82 4.65 9.48
N SER A 267 18.79 5.01 8.18
CA SER A 267 19.96 5.59 7.52
C SER A 267 20.13 7.07 7.81
N GLU A 268 19.07 7.87 7.68
CA GLU A 268 19.16 9.33 7.75
C GLU A 268 19.08 9.89 9.17
N GLU A 269 18.38 9.19 10.08
CA GLU A 269 18.19 9.67 11.46
C GLU A 269 19.07 8.93 12.48
N LEU A 270 19.31 7.61 12.28
CA LEU A 270 20.12 6.80 13.21
C LEU A 270 21.53 6.48 12.68
N GLY A 271 21.88 6.93 11.46
CA GLY A 271 23.23 6.79 10.90
C GLY A 271 23.62 5.36 10.52
N MET A 272 22.66 4.43 10.39
CA MET A 272 22.92 3.08 9.89
C MET A 272 23.27 3.14 8.40
N ALA A 273 24.21 2.32 7.92
CA ALA A 273 24.46 2.23 6.49
C ALA A 273 23.20 1.78 5.73
N ALA A 274 22.96 2.32 4.53
CA ALA A 274 21.74 2.08 3.76
C ALA A 274 21.52 0.60 3.43
N THR A 275 22.58 -0.12 3.03
CA THR A 275 22.49 -1.55 2.67
C THR A 275 21.92 -2.42 3.80
N PRO A 276 22.46 -2.43 5.05
CA PRO A 276 21.85 -3.19 6.14
C PRO A 276 20.43 -2.72 6.48
N ALA A 277 20.10 -1.44 6.36
CA ALA A 277 18.73 -0.94 6.57
C ALA A 277 17.75 -1.54 5.56
N PHE A 278 18.13 -1.61 4.27
CA PHE A 278 17.29 -2.25 3.23
C PHE A 278 17.25 -3.77 3.35
N ILE A 279 18.33 -4.44 3.77
CA ILE A 279 18.32 -5.89 4.06
C ILE A 279 17.31 -6.19 5.17
N ALA A 280 17.32 -5.43 6.26
CA ALA A 280 16.39 -5.61 7.36
C ALA A 280 14.93 -5.43 6.90
N SER A 281 14.67 -4.41 6.10
CA SER A 281 13.34 -4.15 5.52
C SER A 281 12.90 -5.25 4.55
N SER A 282 13.81 -5.81 3.76
CA SER A 282 13.52 -6.93 2.85
C SER A 282 13.13 -8.17 3.65
N VAL A 283 13.87 -8.51 4.69
CA VAL A 283 13.53 -9.64 5.56
C VAL A 283 12.18 -9.43 6.24
N ALA A 284 11.94 -8.23 6.80
CA ALA A 284 10.67 -7.90 7.44
C ALA A 284 9.49 -7.99 6.45
N SER A 285 9.65 -7.48 5.22
CA SER A 285 8.63 -7.56 4.17
C SER A 285 8.34 -9.01 3.76
N ALA A 286 9.36 -9.86 3.66
CA ALA A 286 9.19 -11.28 3.34
C ALA A 286 8.37 -12.01 4.43
N PHE A 287 8.64 -11.75 5.71
CA PHE A 287 7.84 -12.28 6.81
C PHE A 287 6.42 -11.70 6.83
N TYR A 288 6.26 -10.41 6.56
CA TYR A 288 4.96 -9.76 6.52
C TYR A 288 4.04 -10.37 5.45
N VAL A 289 4.56 -10.73 4.26
CA VAL A 289 3.81 -11.44 3.21
C VAL A 289 3.11 -12.70 3.75
N GLY A 290 3.83 -13.52 4.50
CA GLY A 290 3.27 -14.70 5.16
C GLY A 290 2.33 -14.36 6.31
N PHE A 291 2.72 -13.42 7.18
CA PHE A 291 1.93 -13.01 8.33
C PHE A 291 0.58 -12.41 7.93
N ALA A 292 0.50 -11.62 6.86
CA ALA A 292 -0.76 -11.09 6.37
C ALA A 292 -1.77 -12.20 6.02
N LEU A 293 -1.33 -13.27 5.36
CA LEU A 293 -2.18 -14.43 5.05
C LEU A 293 -2.59 -15.18 6.31
N LEU A 294 -1.64 -15.42 7.23
CA LEU A 294 -1.90 -16.12 8.50
C LEU A 294 -2.90 -15.34 9.36
N THR A 295 -2.78 -14.01 9.42
CA THR A 295 -3.68 -13.17 10.21
C THR A 295 -5.06 -13.06 9.57
N GLY A 296 -5.16 -13.06 8.23
CA GLY A 296 -6.42 -13.24 7.52
C GLY A 296 -7.14 -14.53 7.93
N MET A 297 -6.44 -15.68 7.94
CA MET A 297 -6.97 -16.94 8.43
C MET A 297 -7.35 -16.89 9.91
N LEU A 298 -6.50 -16.28 10.75
CA LEU A 298 -6.77 -16.13 12.19
C LEU A 298 -8.05 -15.33 12.43
N SER A 299 -8.26 -14.28 11.65
CA SER A 299 -9.46 -13.44 11.74
C SER A 299 -10.74 -14.17 11.34
N ASP A 300 -10.65 -15.17 10.47
CA ASP A 300 -11.79 -16.03 10.13
C ASP A 300 -12.26 -16.88 11.33
N ARG A 301 -11.36 -17.17 12.30
CA ARG A 301 -11.65 -17.94 13.53
C ARG A 301 -11.98 -17.04 14.72
N LEU A 302 -11.15 -16.03 14.99
CA LEU A 302 -11.27 -15.13 16.17
C LEU A 302 -12.28 -13.99 15.96
N GLY A 303 -12.61 -13.68 14.70
CA GLY A 303 -13.43 -12.53 14.33
C GLY A 303 -12.59 -11.27 14.06
N ARG A 304 -13.08 -10.44 13.13
CA ARG A 304 -12.39 -9.23 12.63
C ARG A 304 -12.09 -8.24 13.76
N ARG A 305 -13.12 -7.95 14.58
CA ARG A 305 -13.02 -6.99 15.67
C ARG A 305 -11.95 -7.37 16.69
N THR A 306 -11.92 -8.62 17.14
CA THR A 306 -10.95 -9.10 18.14
C THR A 306 -9.53 -8.98 17.60
N THR A 307 -9.29 -9.43 16.36
CA THR A 307 -7.95 -9.40 15.75
C THR A 307 -7.42 -7.98 15.59
N MET A 308 -8.27 -7.03 15.13
CA MET A 308 -7.87 -5.63 15.00
C MET A 308 -7.64 -4.94 16.36
N LEU A 309 -8.43 -5.26 17.39
CA LEU A 309 -8.19 -4.73 18.74
C LEU A 309 -6.87 -5.24 19.32
N CYS A 310 -6.56 -6.52 19.12
CA CYS A 310 -5.24 -7.05 19.49
C CYS A 310 -4.11 -6.34 18.74
N ALA A 311 -4.26 -6.10 17.43
CA ALA A 311 -3.29 -5.38 16.64
C ALA A 311 -3.04 -3.95 17.17
N ALA A 312 -4.11 -3.20 17.44
CA ALA A 312 -4.03 -1.86 17.99
C ALA A 312 -3.37 -1.84 19.38
N ALA A 313 -3.73 -2.78 20.27
CA ALA A 313 -3.16 -2.88 21.61
C ALA A 313 -1.67 -3.24 21.55
N PHE A 314 -1.30 -4.27 20.79
CA PHE A 314 0.11 -4.67 20.65
C PHE A 314 0.94 -3.57 20.00
N MET A 315 0.44 -2.88 18.96
CA MET A 315 1.13 -1.75 18.36
C MET A 315 1.35 -0.63 19.37
N GLY A 316 0.30 -0.20 20.09
CA GLY A 316 0.40 0.87 21.06
C GLY A 316 1.40 0.59 22.20
N ILE A 317 1.54 -0.68 22.60
CA ILE A 317 2.47 -1.08 23.69
C ILE A 317 3.90 -1.24 23.16
N SER A 318 4.08 -1.86 21.98
CA SER A 318 5.40 -2.29 21.51
C SER A 318 6.17 -1.21 20.73
N ILE A 319 5.51 -0.21 20.16
CA ILE A 319 6.15 0.69 19.21
C ILE A 319 7.20 1.61 19.85
N ILE A 320 6.93 2.16 21.02
CA ILE A 320 7.90 3.05 21.73
C ILE A 320 9.14 2.25 22.16
N PRO A 321 9.02 1.12 22.88
CA PRO A 321 10.19 0.28 23.19
C PRO A 321 10.96 -0.17 21.95
N ALA A 322 10.26 -0.52 20.87
CA ALA A 322 10.91 -0.92 19.63
C ALA A 322 11.77 0.20 19.05
N PHE A 323 11.25 1.44 18.95
CA PHE A 323 12.02 2.58 18.45
C PHE A 323 13.19 2.96 19.37
N MET A 324 13.03 2.83 20.69
CA MET A 324 14.13 3.03 21.63
C MET A 324 15.27 2.01 21.44
N LEU A 325 14.93 0.77 21.07
CA LEU A 325 15.92 -0.28 20.85
C LEU A 325 16.60 -0.21 19.48
N LEU A 326 16.08 0.60 18.53
CA LEU A 326 16.71 0.79 17.22
C LEU A 326 17.97 1.67 17.29
N ASP A 327 18.05 2.58 18.25
CA ASP A 327 19.20 3.46 18.40
C ASP A 327 20.46 2.66 18.78
N GLY A 328 21.52 2.78 17.97
CA GLY A 328 22.76 2.01 18.13
C GLY A 328 22.63 0.50 17.90
N ALA A 329 21.49 0.01 17.40
CA ALA A 329 21.24 -1.41 17.20
C ALA A 329 22.07 -2.00 16.05
N GLY A 330 22.62 -3.20 16.27
CA GLY A 330 23.21 -4.00 15.18
C GLY A 330 22.13 -4.59 14.25
N LEU A 331 22.55 -4.99 13.04
CA LEU A 331 21.66 -5.49 11.98
C LEU A 331 20.68 -6.58 12.46
N LEU A 332 21.16 -7.56 13.23
CA LEU A 332 20.29 -8.67 13.69
C LEU A 332 19.15 -8.17 14.58
N LEU A 333 19.42 -7.24 15.51
CA LEU A 333 18.41 -6.68 16.38
C LEU A 333 17.40 -5.84 15.58
N VAL A 334 17.88 -5.05 14.62
CA VAL A 334 17.01 -4.29 13.70
C VAL A 334 16.09 -5.21 12.90
N ILE A 335 16.60 -6.33 12.36
CA ILE A 335 15.78 -7.34 11.67
C ILE A 335 14.70 -7.89 12.60
N ILE A 336 15.07 -8.30 13.81
CA ILE A 336 14.10 -8.85 14.79
C ILE A 336 13.01 -7.83 15.10
N ILE A 337 13.37 -6.58 15.37
CA ILE A 337 12.43 -5.51 15.68
C ILE A 337 11.50 -5.27 14.49
N GLN A 338 12.02 -5.14 13.28
CA GLN A 338 11.20 -4.91 12.08
C GLN A 338 10.27 -6.08 11.78
N VAL A 339 10.72 -7.32 11.92
CA VAL A 339 9.88 -8.53 11.76
C VAL A 339 8.76 -8.56 12.80
N CYS A 340 9.06 -8.24 14.06
CA CYS A 340 8.04 -8.16 15.12
C CYS A 340 7.02 -7.06 14.85
N LEU A 341 7.46 -5.84 14.51
CA LEU A 341 6.58 -4.72 14.18
C LEU A 341 5.74 -5.02 12.92
N GLY A 342 6.36 -5.61 11.89
CA GLY A 342 5.67 -6.08 10.69
C GLY A 342 4.62 -7.15 11.02
N GLY A 343 4.91 -8.07 11.93
CA GLY A 343 3.96 -9.08 12.40
C GLY A 343 2.76 -8.47 13.14
N VAL A 344 2.99 -7.50 14.02
CA VAL A 344 1.93 -6.75 14.71
C VAL A 344 1.09 -5.94 13.70
N LEU A 345 1.73 -5.31 12.74
CA LEU A 345 1.04 -4.58 11.69
C LEU A 345 0.20 -5.54 10.81
N ALA A 346 0.72 -6.72 10.49
CA ALA A 346 0.00 -7.73 9.73
C ALA A 346 -1.27 -8.23 10.45
N LEU A 347 -1.33 -8.19 11.80
CA LEU A 347 -2.58 -8.45 12.55
C LEU A 347 -3.68 -7.44 12.20
N ASN A 348 -3.31 -6.19 11.89
CA ASN A 348 -4.26 -5.19 11.41
C ASN A 348 -4.56 -5.38 9.92
N ASP A 349 -3.54 -5.46 9.10
CA ASP A 349 -3.63 -5.31 7.64
C ASP A 349 -4.19 -6.56 6.96
N GLY A 350 -3.90 -7.76 7.46
CA GLY A 350 -4.48 -9.00 6.95
C GLY A 350 -5.98 -9.11 7.21
N VAL A 351 -6.51 -8.32 8.15
CA VAL A 351 -7.92 -8.30 8.51
C VAL A 351 -8.65 -7.10 7.93
N LEU A 352 -7.97 -5.98 7.76
CA LEU A 352 -8.55 -4.69 7.39
C LEU A 352 -9.44 -4.77 6.13
N PRO A 353 -9.03 -5.41 5.00
CA PRO A 353 -9.87 -5.44 3.81
C PRO A 353 -11.22 -6.13 4.04
N SER A 354 -11.25 -7.23 4.78
CA SER A 354 -12.49 -7.90 5.13
C SER A 354 -13.32 -7.08 6.14
N PHE A 355 -12.67 -6.45 7.13
CA PHE A 355 -13.34 -5.57 8.08
C PHE A 355 -14.02 -4.39 7.40
N LEU A 356 -13.34 -3.70 6.49
CA LEU A 356 -13.91 -2.56 5.75
C LEU A 356 -15.08 -3.00 4.85
N SER A 357 -14.92 -4.11 4.14
CA SER A 357 -15.96 -4.66 3.27
C SER A 357 -17.25 -4.99 4.06
N GLU A 358 -17.11 -5.46 5.30
CA GLU A 358 -18.21 -5.86 6.15
C GLU A 358 -18.94 -4.69 6.85
N GLN A 359 -18.38 -3.46 6.83
CA GLN A 359 -19.05 -2.27 7.39
C GLN A 359 -20.22 -1.79 6.52
N PHE A 360 -20.24 -2.13 5.23
CA PHE A 360 -21.20 -1.61 4.27
C PHE A 360 -22.13 -2.68 3.70
N PRO A 361 -23.42 -2.36 3.44
CA PRO A 361 -24.32 -3.21 2.66
C PRO A 361 -23.73 -3.53 1.28
N THR A 362 -24.12 -4.67 0.70
CA THR A 362 -23.55 -5.19 -0.55
C THR A 362 -23.61 -4.19 -1.72
N HIS A 363 -24.73 -3.47 -1.87
CA HIS A 363 -24.96 -2.52 -2.98
C HIS A 363 -24.07 -1.26 -2.93
N VAL A 364 -23.49 -0.90 -1.76
CA VAL A 364 -22.58 0.25 -1.59
C VAL A 364 -21.19 -0.13 -1.07
N ARG A 365 -20.91 -1.42 -0.94
CA ARG A 365 -19.70 -1.96 -0.30
C ARG A 365 -18.43 -1.46 -0.95
N LEU A 366 -18.32 -1.58 -2.27
CA LEU A 366 -17.13 -1.14 -3.02
C LEU A 366 -16.91 0.36 -2.87
N SER A 367 -17.96 1.16 -3.03
CA SER A 367 -17.87 2.62 -2.93
C SER A 367 -17.52 3.07 -1.51
N GLY A 368 -18.12 2.44 -0.48
CA GLY A 368 -17.83 2.75 0.92
C GLY A 368 -16.40 2.36 1.31
N PHE A 369 -15.96 1.18 0.91
CA PHE A 369 -14.58 0.74 1.11
C PHE A 369 -13.61 1.70 0.41
N ALA A 370 -13.78 1.93 -0.89
CA ALA A 370 -12.88 2.76 -1.69
C ALA A 370 -12.80 4.19 -1.15
N LEU A 371 -13.95 4.79 -0.80
CA LEU A 371 -13.98 6.14 -0.24
C LEU A 371 -13.20 6.22 1.08
N THR A 372 -13.48 5.33 2.03
CA THR A 372 -12.85 5.38 3.36
C THR A 372 -11.38 5.02 3.34
N PHE A 373 -11.01 3.96 2.63
CA PHE A 373 -9.62 3.51 2.51
C PHE A 373 -8.75 4.51 1.76
N ASN A 374 -9.20 4.99 0.59
CA ASN A 374 -8.42 5.96 -0.18
C ASN A 374 -8.29 7.30 0.53
N THR A 375 -9.35 7.77 1.22
CA THR A 375 -9.27 9.01 2.01
C THR A 375 -8.32 8.86 3.19
N ALA A 376 -8.36 7.75 3.93
CA ALA A 376 -7.42 7.49 5.02
C ALA A 376 -5.97 7.43 4.52
N ASN A 377 -5.74 6.74 3.38
CA ASN A 377 -4.41 6.67 2.77
C ASN A 377 -3.96 8.01 2.16
N ALA A 378 -4.86 8.82 1.60
CA ALA A 378 -4.52 10.16 1.09
C ALA A 378 -4.12 11.11 2.24
N VAL A 379 -4.89 11.10 3.33
CA VAL A 379 -4.65 12.02 4.46
C VAL A 379 -3.49 11.56 5.33
N PHE A 380 -3.40 10.28 5.65
CA PHE A 380 -2.43 9.74 6.61
C PHE A 380 -1.34 8.91 5.98
N GLY A 381 -1.64 8.07 4.97
CA GLY A 381 -0.68 7.14 4.39
C GLY A 381 0.38 7.83 3.55
N GLY A 382 -0.03 8.54 2.51
CA GLY A 382 0.89 9.27 1.63
C GLY A 382 1.69 10.35 2.36
N THR A 383 1.12 10.93 3.41
CA THR A 383 1.76 11.97 4.23
C THR A 383 2.62 11.40 5.37
N ALA A 384 2.48 10.11 5.71
CA ALA A 384 3.13 9.54 6.90
C ALA A 384 4.65 9.71 6.94
N PRO A 385 5.42 9.41 5.87
CA PRO A 385 6.87 9.64 5.87
C PRO A 385 7.23 11.12 6.04
N MET A 386 6.50 12.01 5.35
CA MET A 386 6.69 13.46 5.47
C MET A 386 6.43 13.95 6.90
N ILE A 387 5.30 13.53 7.48
CA ILE A 387 4.94 13.90 8.87
C ILE A 387 5.94 13.33 9.85
N ALA A 388 6.37 12.09 9.69
CA ALA A 388 7.37 11.46 10.55
C ALA A 388 8.69 12.23 10.54
N THR A 389 9.21 12.56 9.35
CA THR A 389 10.45 13.34 9.21
C THR A 389 10.28 14.77 9.73
N TRP A 390 9.15 15.42 9.44
CA TRP A 390 8.84 16.77 9.94
C TRP A 390 8.71 16.82 11.47
N LEU A 391 8.09 15.82 12.09
CA LEU A 391 8.00 15.73 13.56
C LEU A 391 9.37 15.63 14.19
N ILE A 392 10.31 14.87 13.60
CA ILE A 392 11.69 14.81 14.08
C ILE A 392 12.37 16.18 13.93
N ASP A 393 12.17 16.86 12.79
CA ASP A 393 12.76 18.17 12.49
C ASP A 393 12.32 19.24 13.50
N VAL A 394 11.02 19.30 13.82
CA VAL A 394 10.45 20.32 14.71
C VAL A 394 10.71 20.02 16.19
N THR A 395 10.66 18.74 16.58
CA THR A 395 10.77 18.36 18.00
C THR A 395 12.18 18.04 18.43
N GLY A 396 13.08 17.73 17.49
CA GLY A 396 14.41 17.19 17.76
C GLY A 396 14.40 15.77 18.35
N LEU A 397 13.24 15.11 18.41
CA LEU A 397 13.07 13.80 19.03
C LEU A 397 13.03 12.71 17.95
N GLN A 398 14.03 11.83 17.92
CA GLN A 398 14.05 10.66 17.04
C GLN A 398 12.86 9.71 17.28
N LEU A 399 12.30 9.70 18.50
CA LEU A 399 11.12 8.90 18.86
C LEU A 399 9.78 9.47 18.36
N ALA A 400 9.76 10.65 17.75
CA ALA A 400 8.51 11.29 17.31
C ALA A 400 7.62 10.40 16.41
N PRO A 401 8.14 9.61 15.45
CA PRO A 401 7.33 8.70 14.65
C PRO A 401 6.64 7.60 15.49
N ALA A 402 7.24 7.17 16.60
CA ALA A 402 6.62 6.18 17.49
C ALA A 402 5.35 6.75 18.17
N PHE A 403 5.37 8.00 18.62
CA PHE A 403 4.19 8.65 19.18
C PHE A 403 3.07 8.84 18.14
N TYR A 404 3.43 9.11 16.89
CA TYR A 404 2.48 9.18 15.79
C TYR A 404 1.78 7.84 15.56
N LEU A 405 2.51 6.72 15.65
CA LEU A 405 1.97 5.36 15.58
C LEU A 405 1.11 4.98 16.80
N VAL A 406 1.46 5.44 17.99
CA VAL A 406 0.59 5.27 19.19
C VAL A 406 -0.75 5.96 18.98
N ALA A 407 -0.74 7.21 18.48
CA ALA A 407 -1.98 7.93 18.17
C ALA A 407 -2.83 7.18 17.13
N ALA A 408 -2.20 6.63 16.08
CA ALA A 408 -2.87 5.81 15.08
C ALA A 408 -3.51 4.55 15.68
N ALA A 409 -2.79 3.85 16.55
CA ALA A 409 -3.27 2.65 17.24
C ALA A 409 -4.48 2.97 18.14
N LEU A 410 -4.44 4.08 18.87
CA LEU A 410 -5.55 4.54 19.71
C LEU A 410 -6.79 4.87 18.88
N VAL A 411 -6.64 5.64 17.79
CA VAL A 411 -7.75 6.00 16.89
C VAL A 411 -8.41 4.75 16.32
N THR A 412 -7.60 3.82 15.78
CA THR A 412 -8.11 2.57 15.22
C THR A 412 -8.75 1.69 16.31
N GLY A 413 -8.12 1.54 17.47
CA GLY A 413 -8.66 0.77 18.59
C GLY A 413 -10.03 1.29 19.03
N ILE A 414 -10.18 2.60 19.23
CA ILE A 414 -11.43 3.25 19.59
C ILE A 414 -12.49 3.01 18.50
N ALA A 415 -12.17 3.21 17.22
CA ALA A 415 -13.10 3.00 16.13
C ALA A 415 -13.64 1.56 16.09
N VAL A 416 -12.74 0.58 16.25
CA VAL A 416 -13.10 -0.85 16.25
C VAL A 416 -13.95 -1.22 17.46
N LEU A 417 -13.82 -0.56 18.61
CA LEU A 417 -14.70 -0.75 19.76
C LEU A 417 -16.16 -0.38 19.45
N PHE A 418 -16.39 0.63 18.59
CA PHE A 418 -17.73 1.04 18.16
C PHE A 418 -18.27 0.25 16.97
N ALA A 419 -17.46 -0.60 16.33
CA ALA A 419 -17.90 -1.47 15.26
C ALA A 419 -18.92 -2.51 15.80
N SER A 420 -19.94 -2.80 14.99
CA SER A 420 -20.99 -3.74 15.36
C SER A 420 -20.42 -5.14 15.65
N LYS A 421 -20.89 -5.79 16.72
CA LYS A 421 -20.56 -7.19 17.03
C LYS A 421 -21.24 -8.20 16.08
N LYS A 422 -22.10 -7.74 15.15
CA LYS A 422 -22.81 -8.60 14.20
C LYS A 422 -21.89 -9.01 13.05
N ASN A 423 -21.04 -9.98 13.27
CA ASN A 423 -20.36 -10.71 12.18
C ASN A 423 -20.27 -12.19 12.55
N LYS A 424 -21.43 -12.83 12.66
CA LYS A 424 -21.62 -14.24 12.41
C LYS A 424 -22.60 -14.31 11.24
N LEU A 425 -22.10 -14.17 10.03
CA LEU A 425 -22.77 -14.56 8.79
C LEU A 425 -21.88 -15.51 8.01
#